data_06d2f70ce7d51cf566073f4e4ba82da2
#
_entry.id   06d2f70ce7d51cf566073f4e4ba82da2
#
_cell.length_a   1.000
_cell.length_b   1.000
_cell.length_c   1.000
_cell.angle_alpha   90.00
_cell.angle_beta   90.00
_cell.angle_gamma   90.00
#
_symmetry.space_group_name_H-M   'P 1'
#
loop_
_entity.id
_entity.type
_entity.pdbx_description
1 polymer ?
#
loop_
_entity_poly.entity_id
_entity_poly.type
_entity_poly.pdbx_seq_one_letter_code
_entity_poly.pdbx_strand_id
1 'polypeptide(L)'
;LPDGRLYHRSHVPGELIGEPGSLAFVPLTGERARLLTDAHVRLGRWVAKKDNESVLVYQNCNRDLAGLITSAADTHPVVREIRFLANYPVDTAAGRVTPGLDPTGVYYDEPPALRDLRPDPQCARDVLEDLVVDFPFRSQADRENFFGLLLTPIVRPMIDGNVPMHLILSSLERTGKTKLAEDVLGGIVIGKPTPAMQLPSTDEERSKAILSLLLRGDTIAHLDNIREFLDSAALASLITAGTYTGRYLGQSKMIDVANLLSLVGTGNNVRATGEMCKRIIPIALQPASDDPQGRSDFVYPDLREHVRQVRRVVLETLLGMVDAW
;
A
#
# COMPACT_ATOMS: atom_id res chain seq x y z
N LEU A 1 -5.92 7.73 -10.70
CA LEU A 1 -4.64 7.12 -10.30
C LEU A 1 -3.51 7.61 -11.22
N PRO A 2 -2.24 7.38 -10.87
CA PRO A 2 -1.07 7.87 -11.63
C PRO A 2 -0.99 7.43 -13.09
N ASP A 3 -1.74 6.42 -13.48
CA ASP A 3 -1.82 5.94 -14.87
C ASP A 3 -2.67 6.85 -15.80
N GLY A 4 -3.19 7.96 -15.28
CA GLY A 4 -4.02 8.91 -16.02
C GLY A 4 -5.42 8.41 -16.34
N ARG A 5 -5.88 7.30 -15.74
CA ARG A 5 -7.24 6.78 -15.94
C ARG A 5 -8.17 7.25 -14.83
N LEU A 6 -9.42 7.45 -15.19
CA LEU A 6 -10.49 7.58 -14.20
C LEU A 6 -10.83 6.24 -13.58
N TYR A 7 -11.09 6.26 -12.29
CA TYR A 7 -11.51 5.10 -11.52
C TYR A 7 -12.77 5.42 -10.76
N HIS A 8 -13.59 4.43 -10.51
CA HIS A 8 -14.67 4.54 -9.56
C HIS A 8 -14.40 3.63 -8.36
N ARG A 9 -14.85 4.08 -7.21
CA ARG A 9 -14.83 3.31 -5.97
C ARG A 9 -15.83 2.14 -6.10
N SER A 10 -15.39 0.93 -5.81
CA SER A 10 -16.23 -0.26 -5.78
C SER A 10 -15.88 -1.09 -4.56
N HIS A 11 -16.90 -1.62 -3.89
CA HIS A 11 -16.70 -2.67 -2.89
C HIS A 11 -16.69 -4.01 -3.61
N VAL A 12 -15.59 -4.74 -3.52
CA VAL A 12 -15.53 -6.11 -4.05
C VAL A 12 -16.22 -7.01 -3.03
N PRO A 13 -17.24 -7.80 -3.41
CA PRO A 13 -17.83 -8.78 -2.51
C PRO A 13 -16.74 -9.75 -2.04
N GLY A 14 -16.71 -10.01 -0.73
CA GLY A 14 -15.64 -10.72 -0.05
C GLY A 14 -15.59 -12.23 -0.26
N GLU A 15 -15.70 -12.76 -1.48
CA GLU A 15 -15.61 -14.21 -1.72
C GLU A 15 -14.17 -14.75 -1.77
N LEU A 16 -13.15 -13.91 -1.78
CA LEU A 16 -11.76 -14.39 -1.86
C LEU A 16 -10.85 -13.94 -0.70
N ILE A 17 -11.24 -12.97 0.11
CA ILE A 17 -10.41 -12.48 1.24
C ILE A 17 -11.35 -12.00 2.36
N GLY A 18 -11.61 -12.81 3.29
CA GLY A 18 -12.13 -12.75 4.67
C GLY A 18 -12.73 -11.51 5.30
N GLU A 19 -12.97 -10.39 4.62
CA GLU A 19 -13.74 -9.26 5.15
C GLU A 19 -14.69 -8.70 4.10
N PRO A 20 -15.97 -8.45 4.44
CA PRO A 20 -16.90 -7.79 3.54
C PRO A 20 -16.45 -6.33 3.33
N GLY A 21 -16.11 -5.97 2.11
CA GLY A 21 -15.94 -4.58 1.73
C GLY A 21 -14.51 -4.10 1.50
N SER A 22 -13.59 -4.94 1.01
CA SER A 22 -12.32 -4.40 0.54
C SER A 22 -12.55 -3.40 -0.60
N LEU A 23 -12.04 -2.19 -0.40
CA LEU A 23 -12.10 -1.13 -1.41
C LEU A 23 -11.29 -1.55 -2.63
N ALA A 24 -11.90 -1.45 -3.80
CA ALA A 24 -11.19 -1.54 -5.07
C ALA A 24 -11.44 -0.30 -5.92
N PHE A 25 -10.39 0.23 -6.51
CA PHE A 25 -10.50 1.21 -7.58
C PHE A 25 -10.53 0.48 -8.91
N VAL A 26 -11.68 0.53 -9.56
CA VAL A 26 -11.89 -0.16 -10.84
C VAL A 26 -11.85 0.86 -11.96
N PRO A 27 -11.05 0.63 -13.03
CA PRO A 27 -10.98 1.56 -14.15
C PRO A 27 -12.37 1.90 -14.69
N LEU A 28 -12.62 3.19 -14.88
CA LEU A 28 -13.86 3.69 -15.45
C LEU A 28 -13.80 3.53 -16.96
N THR A 29 -14.29 2.40 -17.46
CA THR A 29 -14.48 2.18 -18.91
C THR A 29 -15.68 2.98 -19.42
N GLY A 30 -15.74 3.25 -20.71
CA GLY A 30 -16.89 3.95 -21.32
C GLY A 30 -18.24 3.27 -21.02
N GLU A 31 -18.29 1.93 -21.00
CA GLU A 31 -19.52 1.19 -20.65
C GLU A 31 -19.89 1.41 -19.18
N ARG A 32 -18.92 1.37 -18.29
CA ARG A 32 -19.13 1.56 -16.84
C ARG A 32 -19.48 3.02 -16.52
N ALA A 33 -18.86 3.98 -17.23
CA ALA A 33 -19.22 5.40 -17.17
C ALA A 33 -20.68 5.60 -17.57
N ARG A 34 -21.13 4.94 -18.62
CA ARG A 34 -22.54 4.97 -19.07
C ARG A 34 -23.50 4.47 -17.99
N LEU A 35 -23.22 3.29 -17.42
CA LEU A 35 -24.06 2.69 -16.38
C LEU A 35 -24.14 3.57 -15.12
N LEU A 36 -23.01 4.11 -14.68
CA LEU A 36 -22.96 5.01 -13.51
C LEU A 36 -23.68 6.32 -13.77
N THR A 37 -23.55 6.90 -14.98
CA THR A 37 -24.26 8.12 -15.35
C THR A 37 -25.76 7.86 -15.36
N ASP A 38 -26.22 6.76 -15.97
CA ASP A 38 -27.65 6.42 -16.00
C ASP A 38 -28.24 6.15 -14.62
N ALA A 39 -27.43 5.61 -13.69
CA ALA A 39 -27.86 5.33 -12.32
C ALA A 39 -27.97 6.58 -11.43
N HIS A 40 -27.14 7.59 -11.67
CA HIS A 40 -27.00 8.74 -10.77
C HIS A 40 -27.37 10.09 -11.38
N VAL A 41 -27.47 10.19 -12.71
CA VAL A 41 -27.72 11.46 -13.42
C VAL A 41 -28.86 11.30 -14.41
N ARG A 42 -29.85 12.18 -14.33
CA ARG A 42 -30.90 12.27 -15.37
C ARG A 42 -30.42 13.21 -16.47
N LEU A 43 -30.00 12.63 -17.58
CA LEU A 43 -29.63 13.38 -18.78
C LEU A 43 -30.87 13.77 -19.56
N GLY A 44 -30.96 15.03 -19.99
CA GLY A 44 -32.06 15.48 -20.82
C GLY A 44 -31.58 16.43 -21.91
N ARG A 45 -32.26 16.42 -23.04
CA ARG A 45 -32.07 17.39 -24.11
C ARG A 45 -33.38 18.07 -24.44
N TRP A 46 -33.30 19.38 -24.78
CA TRP A 46 -34.44 20.06 -25.31
C TRP A 46 -34.69 19.72 -26.78
N VAL A 47 -35.90 19.30 -27.08
CA VAL A 47 -36.32 18.92 -28.43
C VAL A 47 -37.42 19.90 -28.85
N ALA A 48 -37.17 20.63 -29.92
CA ALA A 48 -38.18 21.52 -30.50
C ALA A 48 -39.33 20.74 -31.09
N LYS A 49 -40.58 21.11 -30.76
CA LYS A 49 -41.78 20.64 -31.39
C LYS A 49 -42.18 21.52 -32.56
N LYS A 50 -43.10 21.03 -33.41
CA LYS A 50 -43.59 21.74 -34.59
C LYS A 50 -44.24 23.09 -34.28
N ASP A 51 -44.71 23.31 -33.06
CA ASP A 51 -45.42 24.49 -32.59
C ASP A 51 -44.48 25.49 -31.85
N ASN A 52 -43.20 25.47 -32.14
CA ASN A 52 -42.20 26.34 -31.48
C ASN A 52 -42.02 26.12 -29.96
N GLU A 53 -42.66 25.09 -29.40
CA GLU A 53 -42.45 24.68 -28.04
C GLU A 53 -41.26 23.73 -27.95
N SER A 54 -40.45 23.86 -26.89
CA SER A 54 -39.36 22.91 -26.61
C SER A 54 -39.73 22.03 -25.42
N VAL A 55 -39.52 20.75 -25.57
CA VAL A 55 -39.79 19.75 -24.51
C VAL A 55 -38.49 19.09 -24.09
N LEU A 56 -38.31 18.96 -22.78
CA LEU A 56 -37.17 18.24 -22.21
C LEU A 56 -37.44 16.72 -22.35
N VAL A 57 -36.64 16.05 -23.15
CA VAL A 57 -36.67 14.61 -23.30
C VAL A 57 -35.51 13.98 -22.56
N TYR A 58 -35.79 13.12 -21.60
CA TYR A 58 -34.79 12.36 -20.89
C TYR A 58 -34.25 11.24 -21.78
N GLN A 59 -32.95 11.03 -21.70
CA GLN A 59 -32.27 9.97 -22.47
C GLN A 59 -31.17 9.35 -21.61
N ASN A 60 -30.82 8.11 -21.93
CA ASN A 60 -29.69 7.44 -21.33
C ASN A 60 -28.37 7.99 -21.85
N CYS A 61 -27.32 7.85 -21.07
CA CYS A 61 -25.95 8.20 -21.47
C CYS A 61 -25.56 7.39 -22.72
N ASN A 62 -25.22 8.08 -23.79
CA ASN A 62 -24.74 7.43 -25.01
C ASN A 62 -23.23 7.14 -24.94
N ARG A 63 -22.70 6.42 -25.93
CA ARG A 63 -21.27 6.05 -25.99
C ARG A 63 -20.36 7.26 -26.12
N ASP A 64 -20.77 8.27 -26.87
CA ASP A 64 -19.95 9.47 -27.11
C ASP A 64 -19.80 10.29 -25.84
N LEU A 65 -20.90 10.49 -25.09
CA LEU A 65 -20.86 11.16 -23.79
C LEU A 65 -20.03 10.36 -22.76
N ALA A 66 -20.19 9.04 -22.74
CA ALA A 66 -19.38 8.18 -21.88
C ALA A 66 -17.88 8.25 -22.25
N GLY A 67 -17.56 8.32 -23.54
CA GLY A 67 -16.21 8.56 -24.04
C GLY A 67 -15.64 9.91 -23.61
N LEU A 68 -16.45 10.97 -23.68
CA LEU A 68 -16.04 12.31 -23.20
C LEU A 68 -15.80 12.30 -21.69
N ILE A 69 -16.64 11.66 -20.89
CA ILE A 69 -16.44 11.56 -19.44
C ILE A 69 -15.12 10.84 -19.12
N THR A 70 -14.81 9.75 -19.80
CA THR A 70 -13.57 8.99 -19.56
C THR A 70 -12.32 9.71 -20.07
N SER A 71 -12.43 10.53 -21.11
CA SER A 71 -11.32 11.30 -21.68
C SER A 71 -11.07 12.64 -20.97
N ALA A 72 -12.03 13.15 -20.20
CA ALA A 72 -11.91 14.42 -19.51
C ALA A 72 -11.06 14.36 -18.22
N ALA A 73 -10.49 13.18 -17.91
CA ALA A 73 -9.70 12.97 -16.69
C ALA A 73 -8.55 13.99 -16.53
N ASP A 74 -7.85 14.27 -17.63
CA ASP A 74 -6.65 15.10 -17.61
C ASP A 74 -6.95 16.62 -17.62
N THR A 75 -8.18 17.02 -17.90
CA THR A 75 -8.52 18.43 -18.16
C THR A 75 -9.57 19.00 -17.22
N HIS A 76 -10.27 18.18 -16.45
CA HIS A 76 -11.37 18.66 -15.61
C HIS A 76 -10.87 19.07 -14.21
N PRO A 77 -11.10 20.33 -13.76
CA PRO A 77 -10.55 20.83 -12.49
C PRO A 77 -11.10 20.14 -11.23
N VAL A 78 -12.17 19.34 -11.37
CA VAL A 78 -12.78 18.58 -10.26
C VAL A 78 -12.12 17.21 -10.12
N VAL A 79 -11.43 16.71 -11.16
CA VAL A 79 -10.74 15.41 -11.10
C VAL A 79 -9.38 15.61 -10.43
N ARG A 80 -9.22 15.02 -9.27
CA ARG A 80 -7.98 15.06 -8.50
C ARG A 80 -7.21 13.76 -8.65
N GLU A 81 -5.89 13.87 -8.73
CA GLU A 81 -5.00 12.71 -8.75
C GLU A 81 -4.94 12.06 -7.36
N ILE A 82 -5.10 10.74 -7.30
CA ILE A 82 -4.81 9.96 -6.10
C ILE A 82 -3.39 9.44 -6.25
N ARG A 83 -2.50 9.92 -5.39
CA ARG A 83 -1.08 9.53 -5.35
C ARG A 83 -0.79 8.42 -4.34
N PHE A 84 -1.61 8.34 -3.31
CA PHE A 84 -1.47 7.36 -2.23
C PHE A 84 -2.85 6.89 -1.80
N LEU A 85 -2.99 5.56 -1.66
CA LEU A 85 -4.23 4.93 -1.26
C LEU A 85 -4.01 4.15 0.03
N ALA A 86 -4.69 4.55 1.10
CA ALA A 86 -4.59 3.89 2.40
C ALA A 86 -5.95 3.41 2.89
N ASN A 87 -5.98 2.26 3.52
CA ASN A 87 -7.05 1.75 4.37
C ASN A 87 -6.62 1.68 5.85
N TYR A 88 -5.65 2.49 6.19
CA TYR A 88 -5.09 2.67 7.54
C TYR A 88 -4.76 4.16 7.72
N PRO A 89 -4.71 4.65 8.98
CA PRO A 89 -4.42 6.04 9.23
C PRO A 89 -3.02 6.41 8.75
N VAL A 90 -2.89 7.56 8.12
CA VAL A 90 -1.63 8.10 7.60
C VAL A 90 -1.50 9.57 7.96
N ASP A 91 -0.26 10.00 8.10
CA ASP A 91 0.10 11.40 8.31
C ASP A 91 0.79 11.99 7.08
N THR A 92 0.53 13.26 6.83
CA THR A 92 1.19 14.11 5.83
C THR A 92 1.91 15.24 6.54
N ALA A 93 2.67 16.04 5.82
CA ALA A 93 3.27 17.26 6.37
C ALA A 93 2.20 18.26 6.90
N ALA A 94 0.95 18.13 6.48
CA ALA A 94 -0.17 18.94 6.97
C ALA A 94 -0.87 18.33 8.21
N GLY A 95 -0.43 17.16 8.67
CA GLY A 95 -1.00 16.41 9.78
C GLY A 95 -1.75 15.15 9.34
N ARG A 96 -2.54 14.60 10.26
CA ARG A 96 -3.30 13.36 10.04
C ARG A 96 -4.39 13.52 9.00
N VAL A 97 -4.43 12.59 8.05
CA VAL A 97 -5.41 12.59 6.97
C VAL A 97 -6.77 12.13 7.49
N THR A 98 -7.80 12.92 7.19
CA THR A 98 -9.19 12.53 7.44
C THR A 98 -9.74 11.63 6.33
N PRO A 99 -10.78 10.81 6.62
CA PRO A 99 -11.37 9.94 5.59
C PRO A 99 -11.78 10.71 4.32
N GLY A 100 -11.43 10.16 3.17
CA GLY A 100 -11.67 10.74 1.86
C GLY A 100 -10.39 11.16 1.14
N LEU A 101 -10.51 12.04 0.14
CA LEU A 101 -9.38 12.54 -0.63
C LEU A 101 -8.85 13.84 -0.03
N ASP A 102 -7.65 13.76 0.49
CA ASP A 102 -6.89 14.88 1.03
C ASP A 102 -6.33 15.80 -0.09
N PRO A 103 -6.10 17.10 0.17
CA PRO A 103 -5.51 18.02 -0.81
C PRO A 103 -4.13 17.60 -1.35
N THR A 104 -3.38 16.80 -0.62
CA THR A 104 -2.06 16.28 -1.03
C THR A 104 -2.14 15.08 -2.00
N GLY A 105 -3.33 14.59 -2.29
CA GLY A 105 -3.56 13.43 -3.15
C GLY A 105 -3.58 12.09 -2.40
N VAL A 106 -3.61 12.11 -1.09
CA VAL A 106 -3.82 10.91 -0.27
C VAL A 106 -5.32 10.61 -0.19
N TYR A 107 -5.72 9.40 -0.54
CA TYR A 107 -7.08 8.91 -0.29
C TYR A 107 -7.05 7.93 0.86
N TYR A 108 -7.75 8.27 1.96
CA TYR A 108 -7.92 7.41 3.11
C TYR A 108 -9.32 6.80 3.13
N ASP A 109 -9.40 5.49 2.96
CA ASP A 109 -10.63 4.71 3.13
C ASP A 109 -10.66 4.12 4.54
N GLU A 110 -11.33 4.82 5.45
CA GLU A 110 -11.38 4.43 6.85
C GLU A 110 -12.21 3.17 7.08
N PRO A 111 -11.58 2.04 7.47
CA PRO A 111 -12.34 0.85 7.84
C PRO A 111 -13.20 1.09 9.08
N PRO A 112 -14.40 0.48 9.18
CA PRO A 112 -15.25 0.62 10.37
C PRO A 112 -14.54 0.27 11.68
N ALA A 113 -13.63 -0.70 11.67
CA ALA A 113 -12.86 -1.13 12.84
C ALA A 113 -11.82 -0.09 13.32
N LEU A 114 -11.47 0.89 12.46
CA LEU A 114 -10.46 1.92 12.76
C LEU A 114 -11.08 3.31 12.99
N ARG A 115 -12.40 3.40 13.11
CA ARG A 115 -13.07 4.65 13.48
C ARG A 115 -12.74 5.06 14.91
N ASP A 116 -12.64 6.36 15.12
CA ASP A 116 -12.42 6.95 16.45
C ASP A 116 -11.18 6.39 17.17
N LEU A 117 -10.06 6.19 16.43
CA LEU A 117 -8.78 5.83 17.03
C LEU A 117 -8.33 6.92 18.00
N ARG A 118 -7.74 6.47 19.11
CA ARG A 118 -7.23 7.34 20.17
C ARG A 118 -5.72 7.15 20.28
N PRO A 119 -4.91 8.00 19.61
CA PRO A 119 -3.47 7.91 19.71
C PRO A 119 -2.98 7.97 21.14
N ASP A 120 -2.18 6.99 21.55
CA ASP A 120 -1.64 6.90 22.90
C ASP A 120 -0.20 6.36 22.86
N PRO A 121 0.82 7.17 23.19
CA PRO A 121 2.19 6.73 23.27
C PRO A 121 2.52 6.02 24.59
N GLN A 122 1.60 6.01 25.57
CA GLN A 122 1.83 5.34 26.85
C GLN A 122 1.94 3.83 26.61
N CYS A 123 2.89 3.20 27.30
CA CYS A 123 3.16 1.77 27.15
C CYS A 123 3.52 1.33 25.71
N ALA A 124 3.90 2.26 24.82
CA ALA A 124 4.22 1.94 23.42
C ALA A 124 5.24 0.81 23.31
N ARG A 125 6.24 0.81 24.17
CA ARG A 125 7.24 -0.25 24.19
C ARG A 125 6.63 -1.61 24.51
N ASP A 126 5.82 -1.70 25.55
CA ASP A 126 5.22 -2.96 25.99
C ASP A 126 4.29 -3.54 24.93
N VAL A 127 3.45 -2.68 24.32
CA VAL A 127 2.54 -3.08 23.23
C VAL A 127 3.29 -3.60 22.02
N LEU A 128 4.37 -2.93 21.61
CA LEU A 128 5.14 -3.34 20.44
C LEU A 128 6.02 -4.56 20.73
N GLU A 129 6.54 -4.71 21.95
CA GLU A 129 7.31 -5.89 22.36
C GLU A 129 6.41 -7.12 22.45
N ASP A 130 5.19 -7.00 22.98
CA ASP A 130 4.21 -8.08 23.04
C ASP A 130 3.81 -8.55 21.63
N LEU A 131 3.58 -7.63 20.69
CA LEU A 131 3.25 -7.95 19.30
C LEU A 131 4.26 -8.90 18.66
N VAL A 132 5.54 -8.79 19.02
CA VAL A 132 6.64 -9.53 18.40
C VAL A 132 7.35 -10.49 19.35
N VAL A 133 6.75 -10.81 20.48
CA VAL A 133 7.38 -11.60 21.55
C VAL A 133 7.89 -12.95 21.08
N ASP A 134 7.22 -13.55 20.12
CA ASP A 134 7.58 -14.87 19.56
C ASP A 134 8.70 -14.85 18.52
N PHE A 135 9.16 -13.65 18.11
CA PHE A 135 10.18 -13.54 17.08
C PHE A 135 11.59 -13.40 17.68
N PRO A 136 12.54 -14.24 17.26
CA PRO A 136 13.88 -14.27 17.81
C PRO A 136 14.78 -13.19 17.18
N PHE A 137 14.54 -11.92 17.46
CA PHE A 137 15.42 -10.85 16.99
C PHE A 137 16.83 -11.04 17.54
N ARG A 138 17.85 -10.85 16.68
CA ARG A 138 19.25 -10.99 17.06
C ARG A 138 19.68 -9.96 18.12
N SER A 139 19.13 -8.74 18.01
CA SER A 139 19.45 -7.63 18.92
C SER A 139 18.23 -6.74 19.14
N GLN A 140 18.35 -5.86 20.15
CA GLN A 140 17.35 -4.82 20.39
C GLN A 140 17.24 -3.85 19.19
N ALA A 141 18.37 -3.51 18.55
CA ALA A 141 18.37 -2.67 17.36
C ALA A 141 17.58 -3.31 16.18
N ASP A 142 17.71 -4.63 15.98
CA ASP A 142 16.93 -5.33 14.95
C ASP A 142 15.42 -5.26 15.23
N ARG A 143 15.02 -5.33 16.50
CA ARG A 143 13.62 -5.19 16.95
C ARG A 143 13.12 -3.76 16.74
N GLU A 144 13.90 -2.77 17.12
CA GLU A 144 13.55 -1.36 16.92
C GLU A 144 13.48 -0.98 15.43
N ASN A 145 14.35 -1.55 14.59
CA ASN A 145 14.26 -1.42 13.15
C ASN A 145 12.94 -2.00 12.59
N PHE A 146 12.41 -3.08 13.19
CA PHE A 146 11.09 -3.60 12.82
C PHE A 146 9.96 -2.66 13.25
N PHE A 147 10.05 -2.02 14.43
CA PHE A 147 9.08 -1.01 14.83
C PHE A 147 9.12 0.22 13.90
N GLY A 148 10.31 0.61 13.43
CA GLY A 148 10.48 1.62 12.39
C GLY A 148 9.82 1.21 11.06
N LEU A 149 9.88 -0.08 10.70
CA LEU A 149 9.18 -0.61 9.52
C LEU A 149 7.65 -0.51 9.67
N LEU A 150 7.09 -0.78 10.86
CA LEU A 150 5.65 -0.60 11.11
C LEU A 150 5.21 0.86 10.98
N LEU A 151 6.03 1.81 11.41
CA LEU A 151 5.75 3.25 11.30
C LEU A 151 5.88 3.76 9.86
N THR A 152 6.81 3.23 9.09
CA THR A 152 7.15 3.75 7.75
C THR A 152 5.95 3.95 6.82
N PRO A 153 5.02 3.01 6.63
CA PRO A 153 3.86 3.22 5.77
C PRO A 153 2.92 4.33 6.29
N ILE A 154 2.82 4.50 7.61
CA ILE A 154 1.94 5.49 8.25
C ILE A 154 2.45 6.91 7.96
N VAL A 155 3.76 7.12 8.09
CA VAL A 155 4.40 8.42 7.90
C VAL A 155 4.95 8.62 6.48
N ARG A 156 4.81 7.63 5.59
CA ARG A 156 5.38 7.70 4.23
C ARG A 156 4.95 8.94 3.45
N PRO A 157 3.68 9.36 3.46
CA PRO A 157 3.26 10.58 2.79
C PRO A 157 3.79 11.87 3.42
N MET A 158 4.27 11.82 4.65
CA MET A 158 4.87 12.93 5.38
C MET A 158 6.34 13.16 4.99
N ILE A 159 7.02 12.10 4.53
CA ILE A 159 8.44 12.13 4.19
C ILE A 159 8.62 12.64 2.76
N ASP A 160 9.21 13.82 2.64
CA ASP A 160 9.64 14.34 1.35
C ASP A 160 10.99 13.70 0.98
N GLY A 161 10.95 12.80 -0.01
CA GLY A 161 12.13 12.06 -0.46
C GLY A 161 12.03 10.55 -0.27
N ASN A 162 13.15 9.94 0.00
CA ASN A 162 13.31 8.49 -0.05
C ASN A 162 13.26 7.84 1.33
N VAL A 163 12.76 6.62 1.36
CA VAL A 163 12.85 5.74 2.53
C VAL A 163 13.70 4.52 2.20
N PRO A 164 14.55 4.06 3.12
CA PRO A 164 15.34 2.86 2.92
C PRO A 164 14.44 1.62 2.84
N MET A 165 14.96 0.58 2.19
CA MET A 165 14.34 -0.73 2.20
C MET A 165 14.65 -1.43 3.54
N HIS A 166 13.65 -2.02 4.17
CA HIS A 166 13.88 -2.91 5.31
C HIS A 166 14.13 -4.34 4.82
N LEU A 167 15.13 -5.01 5.36
CA LEU A 167 15.51 -6.36 4.95
C LEU A 167 15.55 -7.30 6.16
N ILE A 168 14.56 -8.21 6.23
CA ILE A 168 14.44 -9.21 7.29
C ILE A 168 15.31 -10.42 6.92
N LEU A 169 16.31 -10.67 7.73
CA LEU A 169 17.37 -11.63 7.48
C LEU A 169 17.41 -12.76 8.52
N SER A 170 17.84 -13.92 8.11
CA SER A 170 18.31 -14.97 9.00
C SER A 170 19.35 -15.85 8.31
N SER A 171 20.19 -16.53 9.07
CA SER A 171 21.06 -17.58 8.56
C SER A 171 20.32 -18.90 8.31
N LEU A 172 19.19 -19.10 8.99
CA LEU A 172 18.39 -20.31 8.91
C LEU A 172 17.07 -20.07 8.17
N GLU A 173 16.56 -21.12 7.55
CA GLU A 173 15.21 -21.15 7.00
C GLU A 173 14.15 -21.26 8.10
N ARG A 174 12.90 -20.90 7.75
CA ARG A 174 11.71 -21.09 8.62
C ARG A 174 11.80 -20.41 10.00
N THR A 175 12.54 -19.33 10.10
CA THR A 175 12.69 -18.51 11.31
C THR A 175 11.58 -17.49 11.52
N GLY A 176 10.53 -17.49 10.71
CA GLY A 176 9.41 -16.54 10.82
C GLY A 176 9.55 -15.26 10.01
N LYS A 177 10.59 -15.06 9.18
CA LYS A 177 10.79 -13.84 8.37
C LYS A 177 9.57 -13.46 7.54
N THR A 178 9.05 -14.39 6.77
CA THR A 178 7.88 -14.18 5.92
C THR A 178 6.64 -13.88 6.75
N LYS A 179 6.44 -14.57 7.89
CA LYS A 179 5.33 -14.25 8.82
C LYS A 179 5.44 -12.84 9.39
N LEU A 180 6.65 -12.39 9.70
CA LEU A 180 6.87 -11.03 10.21
C LEU A 180 6.52 -9.98 9.15
N ALA A 181 6.88 -10.19 7.87
CA ALA A 181 6.57 -9.30 6.77
C ALA A 181 5.09 -9.39 6.32
N GLU A 182 4.54 -10.60 6.22
CA GLU A 182 3.19 -10.80 5.71
C GLU A 182 2.13 -10.62 6.80
N ASP A 183 2.24 -11.43 7.86
CA ASP A 183 1.18 -11.54 8.86
C ASP A 183 1.23 -10.39 9.86
N VAL A 184 2.42 -9.99 10.33
CA VAL A 184 2.53 -8.90 11.32
C VAL A 184 2.46 -7.54 10.63
N LEU A 185 3.39 -7.21 9.73
CA LEU A 185 3.38 -5.90 9.07
C LEU A 185 2.09 -5.67 8.27
N GLY A 186 1.73 -6.61 7.41
CA GLY A 186 0.51 -6.52 6.60
C GLY A 186 -0.75 -6.51 7.46
N GLY A 187 -0.82 -7.40 8.45
CA GLY A 187 -1.96 -7.50 9.37
C GLY A 187 -2.19 -6.24 10.18
N ILE A 188 -1.15 -5.64 10.72
CA ILE A 188 -1.25 -4.38 11.48
C ILE A 188 -1.57 -3.21 10.54
N VAL A 189 -0.78 -2.99 9.51
CA VAL A 189 -0.92 -1.80 8.67
C VAL A 189 -2.13 -1.93 7.76
N ILE A 190 -2.14 -2.92 6.87
CA ILE A 190 -3.17 -3.04 5.82
C ILE A 190 -4.43 -3.76 6.34
N GLY A 191 -4.35 -4.53 7.43
CA GLY A 191 -5.44 -5.36 7.98
C GLY A 191 -5.56 -6.72 7.31
N LYS A 192 -4.59 -7.11 6.49
CA LYS A 192 -4.49 -8.42 5.82
C LYS A 192 -3.04 -8.73 5.51
N PRO A 193 -2.70 -10.02 5.29
CA PRO A 193 -1.34 -10.39 4.90
C PRO A 193 -0.88 -9.65 3.64
N THR A 194 0.35 -9.14 3.66
CA THR A 194 0.96 -8.50 2.48
C THR A 194 1.31 -9.57 1.45
N PRO A 195 0.85 -9.45 0.19
CA PRO A 195 1.23 -10.39 -0.84
C PRO A 195 2.74 -10.40 -1.08
N ALA A 196 3.33 -11.60 -1.09
CA ALA A 196 4.73 -11.76 -1.42
C ALA A 196 4.96 -11.73 -2.94
N MET A 197 6.04 -11.10 -3.36
CA MET A 197 6.50 -11.09 -4.73
C MET A 197 7.95 -11.56 -4.79
N GLN A 198 8.24 -12.48 -5.69
CA GLN A 198 9.63 -12.83 -5.98
C GLN A 198 10.29 -11.73 -6.80
N LEU A 199 11.53 -11.39 -6.45
CA LEU A 199 12.31 -10.42 -7.21
C LEU A 199 12.72 -11.05 -8.56
N PRO A 200 12.33 -10.47 -9.71
CA PRO A 200 12.75 -10.97 -11.01
C PRO A 200 14.28 -10.99 -11.16
N SER A 201 14.80 -11.90 -11.99
CA SER A 201 16.24 -12.12 -12.14
C SER A 201 16.95 -10.99 -12.90
N THR A 202 16.27 -10.32 -13.83
CA THR A 202 16.84 -9.25 -14.64
C THR A 202 16.34 -7.87 -14.20
N ASP A 203 17.17 -6.84 -14.33
CA ASP A 203 16.78 -5.46 -13.97
C ASP A 203 15.67 -4.91 -14.88
N GLU A 204 15.56 -5.39 -16.12
CA GLU A 204 14.47 -5.01 -17.00
C GLU A 204 13.12 -5.50 -16.46
N GLU A 205 13.03 -6.77 -16.07
CA GLU A 205 11.80 -7.32 -15.47
C GLU A 205 11.53 -6.73 -14.08
N ARG A 206 12.58 -6.42 -13.30
CA ARG A 206 12.44 -5.70 -12.02
C ARG A 206 11.81 -4.32 -12.23
N SER A 207 12.29 -3.57 -13.22
CA SER A 207 11.75 -2.24 -13.56
C SER A 207 10.28 -2.30 -13.97
N LYS A 208 9.88 -3.32 -14.75
CA LYS A 208 8.47 -3.56 -15.12
C LYS A 208 7.61 -3.91 -13.90
N ALA A 209 8.12 -4.77 -13.03
CA ALA A 209 7.42 -5.17 -11.81
C ALA A 209 7.24 -3.99 -10.85
N ILE A 210 8.29 -3.19 -10.63
CA ILE A 210 8.26 -1.97 -9.81
C ILE A 210 7.21 -1.00 -10.35
N LEU A 211 7.24 -0.70 -11.64
CA LEU A 211 6.27 0.20 -12.24
C LEU A 211 4.83 -0.31 -12.06
N SER A 212 4.62 -1.61 -12.19
CA SER A 212 3.30 -2.23 -11.99
C SER A 212 2.80 -2.08 -10.54
N LEU A 213 3.69 -2.21 -9.54
CA LEU A 213 3.36 -1.97 -8.13
C LEU A 213 2.96 -0.52 -7.88
N LEU A 214 3.75 0.42 -8.39
CA LEU A 214 3.48 1.85 -8.24
C LEU A 214 2.16 2.26 -8.91
N LEU A 215 1.88 1.75 -10.12
CA LEU A 215 0.64 2.03 -10.84
C LEU A 215 -0.60 1.41 -10.17
N ARG A 216 -0.43 0.30 -9.47
CA ARG A 216 -1.50 -0.32 -8.69
C ARG A 216 -1.82 0.49 -7.42
N GLY A 217 -0.91 1.37 -7.01
CA GLY A 217 -1.06 2.18 -5.80
C GLY A 217 -0.79 1.39 -4.52
N ASP A 218 0.04 0.34 -4.61
CA ASP A 218 0.46 -0.40 -3.41
C ASP A 218 1.27 0.52 -2.49
N THR A 219 1.03 0.40 -1.20
CA THR A 219 1.73 1.17 -0.17
C THR A 219 2.88 0.40 0.46
N ILE A 220 2.80 -0.92 0.42
CA ILE A 220 3.83 -1.84 0.90
C ILE A 220 4.11 -2.88 -0.20
N ALA A 221 5.39 -3.10 -0.52
CA ALA A 221 5.81 -4.21 -1.37
C ALA A 221 6.72 -5.15 -0.59
N HIS A 222 6.32 -6.43 -0.54
CA HIS A 222 7.10 -7.50 0.08
C HIS A 222 7.84 -8.30 -1.00
N LEU A 223 9.17 -8.19 -1.00
CA LEU A 223 10.07 -8.97 -1.86
C LEU A 223 10.53 -10.21 -1.10
N ASP A 224 9.95 -11.36 -1.41
CA ASP A 224 10.22 -12.59 -0.69
C ASP A 224 11.39 -13.37 -1.28
N ASN A 225 12.11 -14.07 -0.40
CA ASN A 225 13.16 -15.03 -0.74
C ASN A 225 14.28 -14.43 -1.61
N ILE A 226 14.76 -13.24 -1.23
CA ILE A 226 15.94 -12.64 -1.84
C ILE A 226 17.14 -13.55 -1.59
N ARG A 227 17.85 -13.92 -2.66
CA ARG A 227 18.96 -14.88 -2.60
C ARG A 227 20.30 -14.18 -2.80
N GLU A 228 21.31 -14.68 -2.10
CA GLU A 228 22.74 -14.40 -2.23
C GLU A 228 23.12 -12.90 -2.30
N PHE A 229 23.07 -12.28 -3.48
CA PHE A 229 23.48 -10.91 -3.68
C PHE A 229 22.31 -10.03 -4.08
N LEU A 230 22.07 -9.00 -3.28
CA LEU A 230 21.18 -7.92 -3.63
C LEU A 230 21.98 -6.82 -4.34
N ASP A 231 22.07 -6.94 -5.64
CA ASP A 231 22.62 -5.95 -6.56
C ASP A 231 21.60 -5.70 -7.65
N SER A 232 21.00 -4.49 -7.66
CA SER A 232 19.96 -4.14 -8.61
C SER A 232 19.90 -2.64 -8.81
N ALA A 233 20.24 -2.21 -10.02
CA ALA A 233 20.14 -0.81 -10.40
C ALA A 233 18.66 -0.34 -10.37
N ALA A 234 17.71 -1.20 -10.71
CA ALA A 234 16.30 -0.88 -10.67
C ALA A 234 15.80 -0.63 -9.23
N LEU A 235 16.19 -1.49 -8.27
CA LEU A 235 15.86 -1.27 -6.86
C LEU A 235 16.60 -0.06 -6.26
N ALA A 236 17.88 0.10 -6.61
CA ALA A 236 18.65 1.25 -6.17
C ALA A 236 18.00 2.57 -6.64
N SER A 237 17.55 2.62 -7.89
CA SER A 237 16.81 3.75 -8.44
C SER A 237 15.50 3.97 -7.70
N LEU A 238 14.70 2.93 -7.46
CA LEU A 238 13.45 3.04 -6.73
C LEU A 238 13.67 3.60 -5.31
N ILE A 239 14.63 3.04 -4.57
CA ILE A 239 14.90 3.46 -3.18
C ILE A 239 15.39 4.91 -3.12
N THR A 240 15.96 5.47 -4.19
CA THR A 240 16.52 6.83 -4.21
C THR A 240 15.67 7.87 -4.93
N ALA A 241 14.63 7.45 -5.65
CA ALA A 241 13.83 8.36 -6.44
C ALA A 241 12.49 8.68 -5.74
N GLY A 242 12.18 9.95 -5.53
CA GLY A 242 10.85 10.41 -5.09
C GLY A 242 9.78 10.25 -6.18
N THR A 243 10.22 10.20 -7.45
CA THR A 243 9.39 9.91 -8.63
C THR A 243 10.08 8.84 -9.47
N TYR A 244 9.36 7.81 -9.82
CA TYR A 244 9.88 6.72 -10.64
C TYR A 244 9.37 6.88 -12.07
N THR A 245 10.32 7.01 -13.01
CA THR A 245 10.03 7.13 -14.44
C THR A 245 10.15 5.76 -15.10
N GLY A 246 9.11 5.34 -15.83
CA GLY A 246 9.13 4.05 -16.51
C GLY A 246 8.29 4.04 -17.78
N ARG A 247 8.53 3.03 -18.63
CA ARG A 247 7.76 2.83 -19.85
C ARG A 247 6.44 2.12 -19.54
N TYR A 248 5.32 2.73 -19.94
CA TYR A 248 4.01 2.11 -19.76
C TYR A 248 3.87 0.85 -20.64
N LEU A 249 3.51 -0.28 -20.01
CA LEU A 249 3.40 -1.57 -20.70
C LEU A 249 2.35 -1.51 -21.81
N GLY A 250 2.70 -2.01 -22.98
CA GLY A 250 1.80 -2.03 -24.15
C GLY A 250 1.66 -0.69 -24.89
N GLN A 251 2.37 0.35 -24.46
CA GLN A 251 2.37 1.65 -25.14
C GLN A 251 3.80 2.21 -25.24
N SER A 252 4.04 3.04 -26.25
CA SER A 252 5.32 3.77 -26.39
C SER A 252 5.30 5.10 -25.61
N LYS A 253 4.81 5.05 -24.35
CA LYS A 253 4.68 6.22 -23.48
C LYS A 253 5.53 6.05 -22.23
N MET A 254 6.32 7.06 -21.89
CA MET A 254 6.96 7.18 -20.58
C MET A 254 5.98 7.83 -19.61
N ILE A 255 6.00 7.38 -18.37
CA ILE A 255 5.19 7.93 -17.29
C ILE A 255 6.03 8.14 -16.05
N ASP A 256 5.69 9.17 -15.31
CA ASP A 256 6.28 9.50 -14.02
C ASP A 256 5.27 9.19 -12.92
N VAL A 257 5.68 8.39 -11.95
CA VAL A 257 4.82 7.96 -10.84
C VAL A 257 5.48 8.32 -9.53
N ALA A 258 4.74 8.97 -8.63
CA ALA A 258 5.22 9.27 -7.29
C ALA A 258 5.58 7.96 -6.56
N ASN A 259 6.77 7.92 -5.97
CA ASN A 259 7.22 6.78 -5.21
C ASN A 259 6.91 6.96 -3.73
N LEU A 260 5.77 6.45 -3.31
CA LEU A 260 5.33 6.43 -1.92
C LEU A 260 5.31 4.99 -1.34
N LEU A 261 6.06 4.09 -1.96
CA LEU A 261 6.13 2.68 -1.60
C LEU A 261 7.07 2.45 -0.41
N SER A 262 6.63 1.65 0.55
CA SER A 262 7.46 1.09 1.62
C SER A 262 7.93 -0.30 1.21
N LEU A 263 9.25 -0.50 1.14
CA LEU A 263 9.84 -1.77 0.69
C LEU A 263 10.26 -2.61 1.89
N VAL A 264 9.82 -3.86 1.91
CA VAL A 264 10.32 -4.90 2.82
C VAL A 264 10.81 -6.10 2.00
N GLY A 265 11.97 -6.63 2.36
CA GLY A 265 12.50 -7.86 1.78
C GLY A 265 12.71 -8.93 2.84
N THR A 266 12.63 -10.19 2.43
CA THR A 266 13.02 -11.33 3.25
C THR A 266 14.09 -12.15 2.54
N GLY A 267 15.04 -12.73 3.27
CA GLY A 267 16.05 -13.56 2.66
C GLY A 267 16.95 -14.30 3.65
N ASN A 268 17.66 -15.29 3.13
CA ASN A 268 18.65 -16.05 3.89
C ASN A 268 20.06 -15.69 3.41
N ASN A 269 20.94 -15.35 4.35
CA ASN A 269 22.34 -15.03 4.07
C ASN A 269 22.56 -14.01 2.97
N VAL A 270 21.62 -13.06 2.82
CA VAL A 270 21.69 -12.03 1.77
C VAL A 270 22.85 -11.09 2.04
N ARG A 271 23.64 -10.84 1.00
CA ARG A 271 24.68 -9.82 0.97
C ARG A 271 24.26 -8.69 0.04
N ALA A 272 24.35 -7.46 0.47
CA ALA A 272 24.10 -6.32 -0.38
C ALA A 272 25.43 -5.76 -0.90
N THR A 273 25.47 -5.27 -2.13
CA THR A 273 26.63 -4.56 -2.66
C THR A 273 26.80 -3.19 -2.03
N GLY A 274 27.99 -2.60 -2.14
CA GLY A 274 28.37 -1.41 -1.36
C GLY A 274 27.40 -0.23 -1.42
N GLU A 275 26.75 -0.03 -2.56
CA GLU A 275 25.74 1.03 -2.72
C GLU A 275 24.40 0.66 -2.10
N MET A 276 23.96 -0.59 -2.26
CA MET A 276 22.72 -1.08 -1.66
C MET A 276 22.80 -1.17 -0.13
N CYS A 277 23.99 -1.48 0.45
CA CYS A 277 24.18 -1.51 1.91
C CYS A 277 23.79 -0.21 2.60
N LYS A 278 23.99 0.93 1.95
CA LYS A 278 23.67 2.25 2.50
C LYS A 278 22.17 2.59 2.44
N ARG A 279 21.38 1.75 1.75
CA ARG A 279 19.96 1.97 1.47
C ARG A 279 19.07 0.93 2.13
N ILE A 280 19.66 0.06 2.96
CA ILE A 280 18.97 -1.05 3.61
C ILE A 280 19.06 -0.89 5.12
N ILE A 281 17.94 -1.05 5.80
CA ILE A 281 17.87 -1.23 7.25
C ILE A 281 17.72 -2.74 7.51
N PRO A 282 18.73 -3.39 8.10
CA PRO A 282 18.65 -4.81 8.40
C PRO A 282 17.79 -5.08 9.63
N ILE A 283 17.05 -6.20 9.58
CA ILE A 283 16.28 -6.75 10.69
C ILE A 283 16.65 -8.22 10.77
N ALA A 284 17.58 -8.57 11.66
CA ALA A 284 18.09 -9.92 11.74
C ALA A 284 17.34 -10.77 12.78
N LEU A 285 16.94 -11.96 12.38
CA LEU A 285 16.40 -12.99 13.26
C LEU A 285 17.47 -14.06 13.49
N GLN A 286 17.66 -14.44 14.75
CA GLN A 286 18.62 -15.46 15.17
C GLN A 286 17.94 -16.41 16.15
N PRO A 287 17.40 -17.55 15.67
CA PRO A 287 16.81 -18.55 16.55
C PRO A 287 17.85 -19.17 17.46
N ALA A 288 17.43 -19.54 18.66
CA ALA A 288 18.30 -20.18 19.65
C ALA A 288 18.62 -21.64 19.31
N SER A 289 17.83 -22.28 18.43
CA SER A 289 17.98 -23.68 18.00
C SER A 289 18.27 -23.75 16.50
N ASP A 290 19.05 -24.73 16.10
CA ASP A 290 19.29 -25.06 14.69
C ASP A 290 18.07 -25.67 14.00
N ASP A 291 17.06 -26.08 14.76
CA ASP A 291 15.74 -26.51 14.25
C ASP A 291 14.62 -25.55 14.68
N PRO A 292 14.42 -24.48 13.96
CA PRO A 292 13.33 -23.51 14.25
C PRO A 292 11.92 -24.11 14.07
N GLN A 293 11.78 -25.22 13.33
CA GLN A 293 10.48 -25.86 13.07
C GLN A 293 9.98 -26.67 14.27
N GLY A 294 10.88 -27.23 15.06
CA GLY A 294 10.52 -27.98 16.28
C GLY A 294 10.00 -27.11 17.42
N ARG A 295 9.99 -25.78 17.25
CA ARG A 295 9.49 -24.88 18.26
C ARG A 295 7.97 -24.99 18.41
N SER A 296 7.50 -25.21 19.64
CA SER A 296 6.08 -25.34 19.99
C SER A 296 5.65 -24.43 21.15
N ASP A 297 6.60 -23.68 21.72
CA ASP A 297 6.42 -22.80 22.88
C ASP A 297 6.07 -21.35 22.49
N PHE A 298 5.17 -21.20 21.51
CA PHE A 298 4.70 -19.88 21.11
C PHE A 298 3.74 -19.30 22.15
N VAL A 299 3.93 -18.02 22.50
CA VAL A 299 2.99 -17.26 23.32
C VAL A 299 1.66 -17.11 22.57
N TYR A 300 1.76 -16.87 21.26
CA TYR A 300 0.60 -16.73 20.38
C TYR A 300 0.64 -17.80 19.25
N PRO A 301 0.08 -19.00 19.49
CA PRO A 301 0.07 -20.08 18.50
C PRO A 301 -0.67 -19.71 17.20
N ASP A 302 -1.75 -18.91 17.30
CA ASP A 302 -2.42 -18.30 16.15
C ASP A 302 -2.00 -16.82 16.02
N LEU A 303 -0.88 -16.61 15.34
CA LEU A 303 -0.33 -15.28 15.11
C LEU A 303 -1.31 -14.35 14.39
N ARG A 304 -2.04 -14.85 13.38
CA ARG A 304 -2.96 -14.01 12.59
C ARG A 304 -4.12 -13.54 13.41
N GLU A 305 -4.67 -14.40 14.25
CA GLU A 305 -5.75 -14.04 15.18
C GLU A 305 -5.24 -13.01 16.19
N HIS A 306 -4.07 -13.22 16.79
CA HIS A 306 -3.47 -12.27 17.71
C HIS A 306 -3.28 -10.89 17.04
N VAL A 307 -2.65 -10.83 15.89
CA VAL A 307 -2.44 -9.59 15.12
C VAL A 307 -3.77 -8.87 14.85
N ARG A 308 -4.81 -9.61 14.49
CA ARG A 308 -6.14 -9.04 14.24
C ARG A 308 -6.73 -8.41 15.50
N GLN A 309 -6.60 -9.08 16.66
CA GLN A 309 -7.11 -8.59 17.94
C GLN A 309 -6.39 -7.33 18.43
N VAL A 310 -5.06 -7.28 18.28
CA VAL A 310 -4.26 -6.15 18.77
C VAL A 310 -4.08 -5.01 17.75
N ARG A 311 -4.54 -5.19 16.49
CA ARG A 311 -4.35 -4.21 15.42
C ARG A 311 -4.70 -2.78 15.83
N ARG A 312 -5.85 -2.60 16.48
CA ARG A 312 -6.32 -1.28 16.89
C ARG A 312 -5.38 -0.62 17.87
N VAL A 313 -5.03 -1.33 18.96
CA VAL A 313 -4.16 -0.77 20.00
C VAL A 313 -2.75 -0.50 19.47
N VAL A 314 -2.23 -1.35 18.60
CA VAL A 314 -0.93 -1.12 17.95
C VAL A 314 -0.97 0.12 17.06
N LEU A 315 -2.01 0.32 16.26
CA LEU A 315 -2.16 1.53 15.44
C LEU A 315 -2.30 2.79 16.29
N GLU A 316 -3.09 2.75 17.38
CA GLU A 316 -3.21 3.86 18.32
C GLU A 316 -1.86 4.21 18.97
N THR A 317 -1.08 3.18 19.29
CA THR A 317 0.28 3.31 19.82
C THR A 317 1.23 3.96 18.81
N LEU A 318 1.26 3.46 17.58
CA LEU A 318 2.12 4.00 16.51
C LEU A 318 1.76 5.46 16.20
N LEU A 319 0.47 5.78 16.14
CA LEU A 319 0.00 7.15 15.94
C LEU A 319 0.37 8.06 17.12
N GLY A 320 0.26 7.56 18.36
CA GLY A 320 0.69 8.29 19.55
C GLY A 320 2.20 8.58 19.56
N MET A 321 3.03 7.66 19.04
CA MET A 321 4.46 7.91 18.84
C MET A 321 4.71 9.01 17.81
N VAL A 322 3.94 9.06 16.73
CA VAL A 322 4.04 10.14 15.72
C VAL A 322 3.62 11.47 16.32
N ASP A 323 2.52 11.52 17.09
CA ASP A 323 2.03 12.74 17.73
C ASP A 323 2.99 13.29 18.80
N ALA A 324 3.80 12.42 19.40
CA ALA A 324 4.78 12.78 20.44
C ALA A 324 6.13 13.22 19.86
N TRP A 325 6.39 12.96 18.60
CA TRP A 325 7.65 13.30 17.91
C TRP A 325 7.59 14.70 17.33
#